data_75efa51e9f1976ce2c890206ae10a794
#
_entry.id   75efa51e9f1976ce2c890206ae10a794
#
_cell.length_a   1.000
_cell.length_b   1.000
_cell.length_c   1.000
_cell.angle_alpha   90.00
_cell.angle_beta   90.00
_cell.angle_gamma   90.00
#
_symmetry.space_group_name_H-M   'P 1'
#
loop_
_entity.id
_entity.type
_entity.pdbx_description
1 polymer ?
#
loop_
_entity_poly.entity_id
_entity_poly.type
_entity_poly.pdbx_seq_one_letter_code
_entity_poly.pdbx_strand_id
1 'polypeptide(L)'
;MMTQTTGPGNYFRLKAIVIRKAADDDIFKRASLLTRDSVHGPFDGTVRVDEENSTLVINGNPVKVIYATNPDEVNYADYEIHNPIVIDNTGVWRDEKSLSKHIESGASKVILTAPAKGDLKNIVYGVNDDILDDNDSIISAASCTTNAIVPILKAVNDEYKIRGCHIETVHAYTNDQNLIDNFHKGDRRGRGAPLNMVITTTGAVKTVAKALPELEGKLTGNAIRVPTPNVSLAILSLALDNEVTVEEINQYLKSIAFHSKYREIIGFVNSSEIVSTDFYSSPFASVIDSQATIASKNRITLYCWYDNEYGYSKQVIGLTKKVAKIELPRLPNPVNKA
;
A
#
# COMPACT_ATOMS: atom_id res chain seq x y z
N MET A 1 -9.77 9.13 2.28
CA MET A 1 -10.49 7.89 2.72
C MET A 1 -11.08 8.04 4.12
N MET A 2 -10.32 8.36 5.16
CA MET A 2 -10.81 8.39 6.56
C MET A 2 -11.79 9.54 6.86
N THR A 3 -11.86 10.55 6.03
CA THR A 3 -12.71 11.73 6.21
C THR A 3 -13.94 11.73 5.31
N GLN A 4 -14.08 10.74 4.45
CA GLN A 4 -15.26 10.58 3.60
C GLN A 4 -16.42 9.99 4.39
N THR A 5 -17.64 10.40 4.07
CA THR A 5 -18.87 9.92 4.71
C THR A 5 -19.23 8.51 4.28
N THR A 6 -18.69 8.06 3.16
CA THR A 6 -18.85 6.71 2.61
C THR A 6 -17.49 6.13 2.24
N GLY A 7 -17.39 4.82 2.19
CA GLY A 7 -16.17 4.14 1.78
C GLY A 7 -15.40 3.46 2.92
N PRO A 8 -14.21 2.92 2.62
CA PRO A 8 -13.50 1.99 3.52
C PRO A 8 -12.99 2.61 4.82
N GLY A 9 -12.87 3.94 4.86
CA GLY A 9 -12.33 4.65 6.03
C GLY A 9 -13.37 5.25 6.98
N ASN A 10 -14.67 5.15 6.69
CA ASN A 10 -15.72 5.82 7.48
C ASN A 10 -15.92 5.25 8.90
N TYR A 11 -15.30 4.12 9.22
CA TYR A 11 -15.29 3.54 10.57
C TYR A 11 -14.24 4.17 11.50
N PHE A 12 -13.36 5.01 10.95
CA PHE A 12 -12.34 5.72 11.71
C PHE A 12 -12.70 7.18 11.89
N ARG A 13 -12.15 7.74 12.95
CA ARG A 13 -12.15 9.17 13.16
C ARG A 13 -10.72 9.68 13.06
N LEU A 14 -10.40 10.37 11.98
CA LEU A 14 -9.15 11.09 11.89
C LEU A 14 -9.17 12.23 12.92
N LYS A 15 -8.29 12.16 13.92
CA LYS A 15 -8.23 13.12 15.03
C LYS A 15 -7.22 14.22 14.76
N ALA A 16 -6.07 13.84 14.22
CA ALA A 16 -4.98 14.79 13.97
C ALA A 16 -4.16 14.40 12.74
N ILE A 17 -3.47 15.39 12.22
CA ILE A 17 -2.36 15.26 11.27
C ILE A 17 -1.15 15.88 11.94
N VAL A 18 -0.08 15.08 12.11
CA VAL A 18 1.20 15.57 12.65
C VAL A 18 2.13 15.85 11.49
N ILE A 19 2.58 17.07 11.38
CA ILE A 19 3.37 17.54 10.23
C ILE A 19 4.48 18.49 10.68
N ARG A 20 5.49 18.60 9.83
CA ARG A 20 6.54 19.62 9.99
C ARG A 20 6.04 20.97 9.47
N LYS A 21 6.13 22.03 10.29
CA LYS A 21 5.77 23.39 9.84
C LYS A 21 6.77 23.85 8.76
N ALA A 22 6.27 24.29 7.63
CA ALA A 22 7.09 24.74 6.50
C ALA A 22 6.99 26.26 6.23
N ALA A 23 5.90 26.91 6.66
CA ALA A 23 5.66 28.35 6.48
C ALA A 23 4.64 28.85 7.51
N ASP A 24 4.46 30.18 7.61
CA ASP A 24 3.47 30.75 8.54
C ASP A 24 2.04 30.42 8.14
N ASP A 25 1.75 30.39 6.84
CA ASP A 25 0.47 30.02 6.25
C ASP A 25 0.31 28.50 5.97
N ASP A 26 1.12 27.65 6.63
CA ASP A 26 1.21 26.23 6.35
C ASP A 26 -0.15 25.51 6.37
N ILE A 27 -1.02 25.83 7.33
CA ILE A 27 -2.33 25.19 7.46
C ILE A 27 -3.21 25.41 6.21
N PHE A 28 -3.18 26.59 5.61
CA PHE A 28 -3.92 26.88 4.37
C PHE A 28 -3.35 26.13 3.19
N LYS A 29 -2.03 25.98 3.12
CA LYS A 29 -1.38 25.14 2.08
C LYS A 29 -1.74 23.68 2.24
N ARG A 30 -1.81 23.16 3.46
CA ARG A 30 -2.27 21.77 3.73
C ARG A 30 -3.71 21.57 3.33
N ALA A 31 -4.61 22.51 3.64
CA ALA A 31 -6.00 22.47 3.17
C ALA A 31 -6.06 22.45 1.63
N SER A 32 -5.27 23.30 0.97
CA SER A 32 -5.19 23.36 -0.48
C SER A 32 -4.68 22.04 -1.09
N LEU A 33 -3.64 21.43 -0.51
CA LEU A 33 -3.10 20.14 -0.95
C LEU A 33 -4.11 18.99 -0.78
N LEU A 34 -4.92 19.04 0.28
CA LEU A 34 -5.97 18.03 0.48
C LEU A 34 -7.09 18.16 -0.56
N THR A 35 -7.42 19.39 -0.98
CA THR A 35 -8.51 19.63 -1.93
C THR A 35 -8.14 19.43 -3.39
N ARG A 36 -6.85 19.35 -3.70
CA ARG A 36 -6.34 19.28 -5.08
C ARG A 36 -5.34 18.15 -5.23
N ASP A 37 -5.69 17.20 -6.09
CA ASP A 37 -4.80 16.11 -6.48
C ASP A 37 -4.71 16.06 -8.00
N SER A 38 -3.48 16.10 -8.53
CA SER A 38 -3.25 16.12 -9.98
C SER A 38 -3.47 14.77 -10.64
N VAL A 39 -3.47 13.70 -9.88
CA VAL A 39 -3.61 12.30 -10.35
C VAL A 39 -5.03 11.79 -10.13
N HIS A 40 -5.55 11.93 -8.90
CA HIS A 40 -6.83 11.37 -8.50
C HIS A 40 -7.99 12.38 -8.60
N GLY A 41 -7.68 13.62 -8.99
CA GLY A 41 -8.68 14.68 -9.10
C GLY A 41 -9.01 15.38 -7.78
N PRO A 42 -9.99 16.29 -7.78
CA PRO A 42 -10.34 17.06 -6.60
C PRO A 42 -10.92 16.20 -5.49
N PHE A 43 -10.69 16.61 -4.25
CA PHE A 43 -11.29 15.96 -3.08
C PHE A 43 -12.82 16.10 -3.12
N ASP A 44 -13.53 14.97 -3.03
CA ASP A 44 -14.98 14.95 -2.96
C ASP A 44 -15.44 15.28 -1.53
N GLY A 45 -15.59 16.57 -1.26
CA GLY A 45 -16.00 17.04 0.06
C GLY A 45 -15.60 18.49 0.35
N THR A 46 -15.79 18.89 1.60
CA THR A 46 -15.49 20.23 2.08
C THR A 46 -14.28 20.24 3.00
N VAL A 47 -13.43 21.24 2.84
CA VAL A 47 -12.29 21.51 3.74
C VAL A 47 -12.35 22.99 4.13
N ARG A 48 -12.39 23.25 5.44
CA ARG A 48 -12.31 24.60 6.01
C ARG A 48 -11.12 24.69 6.97
N VAL A 49 -10.52 25.84 7.05
CA VAL A 49 -9.43 26.12 8.00
C VAL A 49 -10.00 26.89 9.19
N ASP A 50 -9.74 26.41 10.37
CA ASP A 50 -9.88 27.08 11.63
C ASP A 50 -8.44 27.38 12.14
N GLU A 51 -7.96 28.56 11.80
CA GLU A 51 -6.58 28.96 12.08
C GLU A 51 -6.34 29.13 13.59
N GLU A 52 -7.30 29.74 14.28
CA GLU A 52 -7.23 30.00 15.72
C GLU A 52 -7.01 28.71 16.53
N ASN A 53 -7.71 27.64 16.12
CA ASN A 53 -7.60 26.35 16.78
C ASN A 53 -6.63 25.37 16.08
N SER A 54 -5.84 25.83 15.09
CA SER A 54 -4.98 24.96 14.28
C SER A 54 -5.68 23.67 13.83
N THR A 55 -6.85 23.82 13.22
CA THR A 55 -7.75 22.70 12.88
C THR A 55 -8.22 22.79 11.44
N LEU A 56 -8.23 21.66 10.75
CA LEU A 56 -8.94 21.48 9.48
C LEU A 56 -10.30 20.87 9.76
N VAL A 57 -11.38 21.51 9.31
CA VAL A 57 -12.72 20.92 9.36
C VAL A 57 -13.00 20.25 8.02
N ILE A 58 -12.93 18.92 8.01
CA ILE A 58 -13.04 18.11 6.80
C ILE A 58 -14.36 17.37 6.83
N ASN A 59 -15.26 17.64 5.91
CA ASN A 59 -16.63 17.10 5.90
C ASN A 59 -17.33 17.23 7.27
N GLY A 60 -17.17 18.40 7.91
CA GLY A 60 -17.72 18.67 9.22
C GLY A 60 -16.97 18.08 10.42
N ASN A 61 -15.96 17.26 10.19
CA ASN A 61 -15.14 16.65 11.25
C ASN A 61 -13.90 17.51 11.54
N PRO A 62 -13.66 17.93 12.79
CA PRO A 62 -12.44 18.65 13.15
C PRO A 62 -11.26 17.69 13.19
N VAL A 63 -10.18 18.07 12.51
CA VAL A 63 -8.91 17.38 12.44
C VAL A 63 -7.82 18.34 12.90
N LYS A 64 -7.20 18.05 14.03
CA LYS A 64 -6.14 18.89 14.60
C LYS A 64 -4.90 18.85 13.72
N VAL A 65 -4.27 19.99 13.48
CA VAL A 65 -2.95 20.09 12.84
C VAL A 65 -1.93 20.30 13.93
N ILE A 66 -1.08 19.31 14.16
CA ILE A 66 -0.02 19.32 15.17
C ILE A 66 1.30 19.51 14.44
N TYR A 67 2.06 20.51 14.85
CA TYR A 67 3.37 20.79 14.28
C TYR A 67 4.46 20.16 15.13
N ALA A 68 5.19 19.20 14.57
CA ALA A 68 6.32 18.55 15.18
C ALA A 68 7.32 18.07 14.12
N THR A 69 8.59 17.99 14.51
CA THR A 69 9.68 17.50 13.67
C THR A 69 9.99 16.02 13.96
N ASN A 70 9.82 15.63 15.21
CA ASN A 70 10.04 14.27 15.69
C ASN A 70 8.81 13.76 16.46
N PRO A 71 8.60 12.46 16.53
CA PRO A 71 7.48 11.87 17.28
C PRO A 71 7.48 12.21 18.77
N ASP A 72 8.64 12.31 19.40
CA ASP A 72 8.83 12.62 20.81
C ASP A 72 8.54 14.11 21.19
N GLU A 73 8.30 14.96 20.20
CA GLU A 73 7.83 16.34 20.43
C GLU A 73 6.30 16.41 20.62
N VAL A 74 5.58 15.31 20.47
CA VAL A 74 4.12 15.27 20.56
C VAL A 74 3.70 14.52 21.81
N ASN A 75 2.80 15.13 22.60
CA ASN A 75 2.00 14.42 23.59
C ASN A 75 0.54 14.46 23.13
N TYR A 76 0.00 13.35 22.71
CA TYR A 76 -1.36 13.28 22.18
C TYR A 76 -2.42 13.68 23.22
N ALA A 77 -2.17 13.45 24.49
CA ALA A 77 -3.09 13.82 25.57
C ALA A 77 -3.32 15.34 25.67
N ASP A 78 -2.34 16.15 25.31
CA ASP A 78 -2.46 17.63 25.30
C ASP A 78 -3.49 18.13 24.27
N TYR A 79 -3.87 17.26 23.33
CA TYR A 79 -4.85 17.51 22.28
C TYR A 79 -6.15 16.73 22.50
N GLU A 80 -6.39 16.20 23.69
CA GLU A 80 -7.55 15.36 24.04
C GLU A 80 -7.65 14.09 23.15
N ILE A 81 -6.51 13.60 22.68
CA ILE A 81 -6.42 12.39 21.86
C ILE A 81 -5.84 11.28 22.73
N HIS A 82 -6.68 10.30 23.06
CA HIS A 82 -6.31 9.21 23.98
C HIS A 82 -6.17 7.89 23.22
N ASN A 83 -5.06 7.20 23.43
CA ASN A 83 -4.75 5.89 22.82
C ASN A 83 -4.94 5.82 21.29
N PRO A 84 -4.43 6.79 20.51
CA PRO A 84 -4.60 6.75 19.07
C PRO A 84 -3.83 5.59 18.44
N ILE A 85 -4.33 5.13 17.28
CA ILE A 85 -3.50 4.38 16.33
C ILE A 85 -2.80 5.43 15.45
N VAL A 86 -1.48 5.43 15.46
CA VAL A 86 -0.68 6.33 14.62
C VAL A 86 -0.32 5.61 13.33
N ILE A 87 -0.58 6.26 12.19
CA ILE A 87 -0.14 5.80 10.88
C ILE A 87 1.03 6.68 10.46
N ASP A 88 2.25 6.13 10.51
CA ASP A 88 3.46 6.84 10.10
C ASP A 88 3.67 6.73 8.59
N ASN A 89 3.44 7.84 7.90
CA ASN A 89 3.62 7.96 6.45
C ASN A 89 4.93 8.65 6.07
N THR A 90 5.81 8.94 7.04
CA THR A 90 7.02 9.73 6.79
C THR A 90 8.09 8.94 6.03
N GLY A 91 8.15 7.63 6.24
CA GLY A 91 9.20 6.76 5.72
C GLY A 91 10.59 7.06 6.27
N VAL A 92 10.70 7.93 7.27
CA VAL A 92 11.96 8.32 7.94
C VAL A 92 12.31 7.30 9.01
N TRP A 93 11.39 7.06 9.93
CA TRP A 93 11.52 6.10 11.02
C TRP A 93 11.05 4.73 10.56
N ARG A 94 11.94 3.71 10.56
CA ARG A 94 11.62 2.39 10.01
C ARG A 94 12.00 1.23 10.91
N ASP A 95 12.59 1.50 12.04
CA ASP A 95 13.00 0.52 13.04
C ASP A 95 12.19 0.70 14.33
N GLU A 96 12.16 -0.33 15.15
CA GLU A 96 11.38 -0.37 16.39
C GLU A 96 11.75 0.78 17.33
N LYS A 97 13.04 1.03 17.51
CA LYS A 97 13.52 2.08 18.43
C LYS A 97 13.03 3.47 18.04
N SER A 98 13.04 3.79 16.75
CA SER A 98 12.61 5.11 16.28
C SER A 98 11.08 5.26 16.33
N LEU A 99 10.34 4.18 16.06
CA LEU A 99 8.87 4.17 16.08
C LEU A 99 8.30 4.08 17.50
N SER A 100 9.05 3.53 18.48
CA SER A 100 8.62 3.47 19.89
C SER A 100 8.37 4.87 20.48
N LYS A 101 8.97 5.90 19.95
CA LYS A 101 8.72 7.28 20.35
C LYS A 101 7.25 7.68 20.21
N HIS A 102 6.53 7.15 19.21
CA HIS A 102 5.09 7.36 19.11
C HIS A 102 4.31 6.72 20.25
N ILE A 103 4.75 5.53 20.71
CA ILE A 103 4.14 4.84 21.87
C ILE A 103 4.41 5.65 23.13
N GLU A 104 5.64 6.12 23.34
CA GLU A 104 6.03 7.01 24.44
C GLU A 104 5.23 8.32 24.44
N SER A 105 4.84 8.79 23.26
CA SER A 105 3.97 9.97 23.06
C SER A 105 2.48 9.71 23.30
N GLY A 106 2.09 8.49 23.68
CA GLY A 106 0.72 8.11 24.03
C GLY A 106 -0.06 7.36 22.95
N ALA A 107 0.58 6.92 21.85
CA ALA A 107 -0.07 6.06 20.89
C ALA A 107 -0.28 4.65 21.44
N SER A 108 -1.43 4.03 21.16
CA SER A 108 -1.70 2.63 21.50
C SER A 108 -1.06 1.66 20.52
N LYS A 109 -0.99 2.04 19.25
CA LYS A 109 -0.43 1.23 18.16
C LYS A 109 0.21 2.16 17.11
N VAL A 110 1.21 1.64 16.41
CA VAL A 110 1.86 2.34 15.29
C VAL A 110 1.84 1.45 14.03
N ILE A 111 1.38 2.00 12.92
CA ILE A 111 1.41 1.35 11.61
C ILE A 111 2.35 2.15 10.71
N LEU A 112 3.50 1.58 10.40
CA LEU A 112 4.44 2.15 9.45
C LEU A 112 3.99 1.85 8.02
N THR A 113 3.89 2.86 7.15
CA THR A 113 3.53 2.69 5.73
C THR A 113 4.76 2.57 4.81
N ALA A 114 5.78 1.89 5.27
CA ALA A 114 6.99 1.56 4.53
C ALA A 114 7.55 0.22 5.01
N PRO A 115 8.39 -0.47 4.23
CA PRO A 115 9.06 -1.69 4.69
C PRO A 115 9.88 -1.44 5.95
N ALA A 116 9.61 -2.21 6.99
CA ALA A 116 10.33 -2.11 8.26
C ALA A 116 11.76 -2.65 8.16
N LYS A 117 12.64 -2.08 8.99
CA LYS A 117 13.98 -2.59 9.25
C LYS A 117 13.97 -3.50 10.48
N GLY A 118 14.96 -4.40 10.55
CA GLY A 118 15.07 -5.35 11.67
C GLY A 118 13.95 -6.39 11.66
N ASP A 119 13.48 -6.75 12.86
CA ASP A 119 12.56 -7.88 13.08
C ASP A 119 11.08 -7.46 13.13
N LEU A 120 10.76 -6.18 12.94
CA LEU A 120 9.38 -5.72 12.89
C LEU A 120 8.59 -6.48 11.81
N LYS A 121 7.39 -6.89 12.20
CA LYS A 121 6.46 -7.61 11.32
C LYS A 121 6.06 -6.73 10.14
N ASN A 122 6.22 -7.26 8.92
CA ASN A 122 5.70 -6.67 7.69
C ASN A 122 4.42 -7.42 7.33
N ILE A 123 3.29 -6.74 7.46
CA ILE A 123 1.97 -7.32 7.30
C ILE A 123 1.38 -6.93 5.95
N VAL A 124 0.91 -7.92 5.22
CA VAL A 124 0.10 -7.76 4.01
C VAL A 124 -1.33 -8.17 4.36
N TYR A 125 -2.22 -7.20 4.33
CA TYR A 125 -3.61 -7.39 4.73
C TYR A 125 -4.30 -8.52 3.97
N GLY A 126 -4.96 -9.43 4.69
CA GLY A 126 -5.65 -10.60 4.17
C GLY A 126 -4.77 -11.77 3.73
N VAL A 127 -3.43 -11.65 3.89
CA VAL A 127 -2.49 -12.73 3.55
C VAL A 127 -1.81 -13.30 4.78
N ASN A 128 -1.05 -12.49 5.51
CA ASN A 128 -0.33 -12.89 6.71
C ASN A 128 -0.72 -12.05 7.95
N ASP A 129 -1.88 -11.44 7.94
CA ASP A 129 -2.41 -10.64 9.05
C ASP A 129 -2.95 -11.49 10.21
N ASP A 130 -2.96 -12.80 10.06
CA ASP A 130 -3.19 -13.80 11.10
C ASP A 130 -2.01 -13.96 12.09
N ILE A 131 -0.81 -13.53 11.70
CA ILE A 131 0.35 -13.51 12.61
C ILE A 131 0.35 -12.33 13.60
N LEU A 132 -0.63 -11.44 13.48
CA LEU A 132 -0.77 -10.30 14.41
C LEU A 132 -1.16 -10.78 15.79
N ASP A 133 -0.45 -10.25 16.78
CA ASP A 133 -0.70 -10.46 18.19
C ASP A 133 -1.20 -9.16 18.84
N ASP A 134 -1.97 -9.27 19.92
CA ASP A 134 -2.44 -8.12 20.70
C ASP A 134 -1.29 -7.29 21.29
N ASN A 135 -0.16 -7.92 21.54
CA ASN A 135 1.06 -7.29 22.03
C ASN A 135 1.86 -6.54 20.95
N ASP A 136 1.55 -6.75 19.66
CA ASP A 136 2.21 -6.02 18.58
C ASP A 136 1.81 -4.54 18.64
N SER A 137 2.63 -3.71 19.25
CA SER A 137 2.40 -2.27 19.33
C SER A 137 2.88 -1.52 18.08
N ILE A 138 3.84 -2.09 17.36
CA ILE A 138 4.45 -1.48 16.16
C ILE A 138 4.51 -2.51 15.05
N ILE A 139 3.91 -2.20 13.92
CA ILE A 139 3.89 -3.06 12.72
C ILE A 139 4.13 -2.24 11.46
N SER A 140 4.50 -2.91 10.38
CA SER A 140 4.62 -2.31 9.06
C SER A 140 3.54 -2.86 8.12
N ALA A 141 2.92 -1.98 7.34
CA ALA A 141 2.03 -2.33 6.23
C ALA A 141 2.81 -2.71 4.94
N ALA A 142 4.11 -2.98 5.05
CA ALA A 142 5.00 -3.27 3.93
C ALA A 142 5.03 -2.14 2.88
N SER A 143 5.18 -2.47 1.59
CA SER A 143 5.17 -1.51 0.48
C SER A 143 3.99 -1.75 -0.46
N CYS A 144 3.71 -0.76 -1.33
CA CYS A 144 2.71 -0.90 -2.39
C CYS A 144 2.99 -2.11 -3.29
N THR A 145 4.24 -2.28 -3.72
CA THR A 145 4.66 -3.41 -4.55
C THR A 145 4.50 -4.73 -3.81
N THR A 146 4.87 -4.80 -2.52
CA THR A 146 4.69 -6.02 -1.72
C THR A 146 3.21 -6.38 -1.59
N ASN A 147 2.34 -5.41 -1.30
CA ASN A 147 0.90 -5.63 -1.22
C ASN A 147 0.30 -6.09 -2.55
N ALA A 148 0.81 -5.59 -3.68
CA ALA A 148 0.36 -6.01 -5.00
C ALA A 148 0.73 -7.47 -5.32
N ILE A 149 1.93 -7.90 -4.93
CA ILE A 149 2.52 -9.18 -5.36
C ILE A 149 2.17 -10.34 -4.43
N VAL A 150 2.22 -10.12 -3.13
CA VAL A 150 2.11 -11.19 -2.12
C VAL A 150 0.79 -11.97 -2.20
N PRO A 151 -0.39 -11.32 -2.36
CA PRO A 151 -1.64 -12.08 -2.47
C PRO A 151 -1.68 -13.01 -3.68
N ILE A 152 -1.11 -12.59 -4.80
CA ILE A 152 -1.06 -13.39 -6.04
C ILE A 152 -0.08 -14.54 -5.89
N LEU A 153 1.12 -14.27 -5.39
CA LEU A 153 2.12 -15.33 -5.14
C LEU A 153 1.61 -16.35 -4.14
N LYS A 154 0.91 -15.90 -3.08
CA LYS A 154 0.31 -16.82 -2.09
C LYS A 154 -0.72 -17.74 -2.77
N ALA A 155 -1.66 -17.18 -3.53
CA ALA A 155 -2.66 -17.95 -4.24
C ALA A 155 -2.02 -18.97 -5.21
N VAL A 156 -1.08 -18.53 -6.05
CA VAL A 156 -0.41 -19.41 -7.00
C VAL A 156 0.45 -20.47 -6.30
N ASN A 157 1.14 -20.11 -5.22
CA ASN A 157 1.96 -21.07 -4.49
C ASN A 157 1.14 -22.13 -3.76
N ASP A 158 -0.04 -21.77 -3.27
CA ASP A 158 -0.93 -22.72 -2.58
C ASP A 158 -1.39 -23.84 -3.53
N GLU A 159 -1.74 -23.49 -4.77
CA GLU A 159 -2.26 -24.42 -5.75
C GLU A 159 -1.17 -25.11 -6.58
N TYR A 160 -0.24 -24.33 -7.15
CA TYR A 160 0.68 -24.82 -8.18
C TYR A 160 2.12 -25.00 -7.68
N LYS A 161 2.47 -24.59 -6.46
CA LYS A 161 3.81 -24.67 -5.87
C LYS A 161 4.89 -23.98 -6.71
N ILE A 162 5.33 -22.83 -6.25
CA ILE A 162 6.36 -22.03 -6.92
C ILE A 162 7.75 -22.60 -6.63
N ARG A 163 8.50 -22.95 -7.67
CA ARG A 163 9.91 -23.37 -7.64
C ARG A 163 10.87 -22.20 -7.72
N GLY A 164 10.51 -21.18 -8.46
CA GLY A 164 11.28 -19.96 -8.62
C GLY A 164 10.43 -18.83 -9.17
N CYS A 165 10.78 -17.60 -8.84
CA CYS A 165 10.09 -16.41 -9.30
C CYS A 165 11.07 -15.29 -9.57
N HIS A 166 10.96 -14.65 -10.73
CA HIS A 166 11.51 -13.33 -10.97
C HIS A 166 10.41 -12.28 -10.94
N ILE A 167 10.61 -11.28 -10.09
CA ILE A 167 9.71 -10.14 -9.91
C ILE A 167 10.31 -8.94 -10.60
N GLU A 168 9.68 -8.47 -11.65
CA GLU A 168 10.01 -7.18 -12.24
C GLU A 168 8.86 -6.21 -12.02
N THR A 169 9.15 -5.00 -11.55
CA THR A 169 8.12 -3.97 -11.43
C THR A 169 8.45 -2.77 -12.32
N VAL A 170 7.56 -2.51 -13.28
CA VAL A 170 7.54 -1.27 -14.05
C VAL A 170 6.74 -0.27 -13.21
N HIS A 171 7.47 0.64 -12.56
CA HIS A 171 6.91 1.45 -11.47
C HIS A 171 6.84 2.93 -11.85
N ALA A 172 5.71 3.56 -11.58
CA ALA A 172 5.56 5.01 -11.69
C ALA A 172 6.66 5.73 -10.89
N TYR A 173 7.05 6.92 -11.33
CA TYR A 173 8.00 7.73 -10.55
C TYR A 173 7.38 8.16 -9.22
N THR A 174 8.22 8.43 -8.23
CA THR A 174 7.81 8.86 -6.89
C THR A 174 8.71 10.01 -6.43
N ASN A 175 8.33 10.69 -5.36
CA ASN A 175 9.04 11.85 -4.82
C ASN A 175 10.49 11.58 -4.39
N ASP A 176 10.94 10.33 -4.37
CA ASP A 176 12.33 9.98 -4.14
C ASP A 176 13.22 10.16 -5.38
N GLN A 177 12.65 10.45 -6.54
CA GLN A 177 13.38 10.72 -7.77
C GLN A 177 13.46 12.23 -8.03
N ASN A 178 14.57 12.66 -8.64
CA ASN A 178 14.71 14.05 -9.02
C ASN A 178 13.85 14.39 -10.24
N LEU A 179 13.25 15.57 -10.23
CA LEU A 179 12.48 16.09 -11.36
C LEU A 179 13.40 16.45 -12.56
N ILE A 180 14.57 17.00 -12.23
CA ILE A 180 15.67 17.30 -13.18
C ILE A 180 16.95 16.64 -12.68
N ASP A 181 17.97 16.53 -13.53
CA ASP A 181 19.25 15.92 -13.18
C ASP A 181 19.88 16.60 -11.98
N ASN A 182 20.07 15.84 -10.89
CA ASN A 182 20.71 16.32 -9.66
C ASN A 182 21.29 15.16 -8.86
N PHE A 183 22.10 15.48 -7.85
CA PHE A 183 22.67 14.48 -6.96
C PHE A 183 21.60 13.63 -6.28
N HIS A 184 21.81 12.33 -6.25
CA HIS A 184 20.99 11.39 -5.53
C HIS A 184 21.82 10.18 -5.06
N LYS A 185 21.64 9.74 -3.82
CA LYS A 185 22.36 8.60 -3.24
C LYS A 185 22.11 7.26 -3.95
N GLY A 186 21.07 7.15 -4.73
CA GLY A 186 20.68 5.99 -5.52
C GLY A 186 21.03 6.15 -6.99
N ASP A 187 22.17 6.74 -7.31
CA ASP A 187 22.76 6.88 -8.65
C ASP A 187 21.76 7.30 -9.73
N ARG A 188 21.22 6.32 -10.50
CA ARG A 188 20.31 6.55 -11.62
C ARG A 188 19.04 7.33 -11.26
N ARG A 189 18.58 7.31 -9.97
CA ARG A 189 17.41 8.07 -9.52
C ARG A 189 17.65 9.58 -9.47
N GLY A 190 18.89 10.02 -9.64
CA GLY A 190 19.26 11.42 -9.78
C GLY A 190 18.94 12.01 -11.16
N ARG A 191 18.63 11.17 -12.15
CA ARG A 191 18.26 11.63 -13.49
C ARG A 191 16.79 12.02 -13.53
N GLY A 192 16.45 13.01 -14.36
CA GLY A 192 15.12 13.60 -14.47
C GLY A 192 14.03 12.55 -14.73
N ALA A 193 13.18 12.32 -13.73
CA ALA A 193 12.19 11.26 -13.73
C ALA A 193 11.16 11.34 -14.88
N PRO A 194 10.68 12.53 -15.30
CA PRO A 194 9.71 12.62 -16.40
C PRO A 194 10.28 12.26 -17.79
N LEU A 195 11.61 12.14 -17.90
CA LEU A 195 12.29 11.96 -19.19
C LEU A 195 12.98 10.60 -19.33
N ASN A 196 13.10 9.84 -18.25
CA ASN A 196 13.95 8.66 -18.23
C ASN A 196 13.27 7.41 -17.66
N MET A 197 13.52 6.27 -18.30
CA MET A 197 13.37 4.98 -17.66
C MET A 197 14.63 4.68 -16.82
N VAL A 198 14.43 4.24 -15.57
CA VAL A 198 15.51 4.04 -14.61
C VAL A 198 15.48 2.64 -14.04
N ILE A 199 16.48 1.82 -14.38
CA ILE A 199 16.66 0.51 -13.74
C ILE A 199 17.19 0.75 -12.33
N THR A 200 16.54 0.15 -11.35
CA THR A 200 16.90 0.29 -9.94
C THR A 200 16.59 -0.98 -9.14
N THR A 201 17.09 -1.06 -7.94
CA THR A 201 16.78 -2.17 -7.03
C THR A 201 15.39 -2.02 -6.43
N THR A 202 14.77 -3.14 -6.10
CA THR A 202 13.56 -3.19 -5.30
C THR A 202 13.81 -3.92 -3.99
N GLY A 203 13.27 -3.39 -2.90
CA GLY A 203 13.22 -4.08 -1.60
C GLY A 203 12.11 -5.14 -1.53
N ALA A 204 11.25 -5.20 -2.55
CA ALA A 204 10.08 -6.08 -2.55
C ALA A 204 10.44 -7.55 -2.35
N VAL A 205 11.51 -8.05 -3.00
CA VAL A 205 11.96 -9.45 -2.87
C VAL A 205 12.15 -9.85 -1.40
N LYS A 206 12.87 -9.04 -0.63
CA LYS A 206 13.11 -9.31 0.80
C LYS A 206 11.82 -9.25 1.61
N THR A 207 10.94 -8.30 1.30
CA THR A 207 9.69 -8.13 2.02
C THR A 207 8.67 -9.21 1.66
N VAL A 208 8.66 -9.67 0.40
CA VAL A 208 7.86 -10.83 -0.03
C VAL A 208 8.31 -12.10 0.71
N ALA A 209 9.61 -12.36 0.79
CA ALA A 209 10.13 -13.51 1.54
C ALA A 209 9.78 -13.45 3.04
N LYS A 210 9.75 -12.26 3.65
CA LYS A 210 9.26 -12.08 5.02
C LYS A 210 7.77 -12.39 5.18
N ALA A 211 6.96 -12.03 4.18
CA ALA A 211 5.51 -12.25 4.21
C ALA A 211 5.13 -13.70 3.83
N LEU A 212 5.95 -14.35 3.00
CA LEU A 212 5.78 -15.72 2.50
C LEU A 212 7.11 -16.48 2.69
N PRO A 213 7.43 -16.95 3.91
CA PRO A 213 8.70 -17.64 4.20
C PRO A 213 8.96 -18.86 3.32
N GLU A 214 7.92 -19.54 2.85
CA GLU A 214 8.00 -20.68 1.94
C GLU A 214 8.60 -20.35 0.57
N LEU A 215 8.71 -19.07 0.23
CA LEU A 215 9.34 -18.57 -0.99
C LEU A 215 10.78 -18.05 -0.76
N GLU A 216 11.32 -18.14 0.46
CA GLU A 216 12.69 -17.74 0.74
C GLU A 216 13.67 -18.51 -0.14
N GLY A 217 14.67 -17.80 -0.70
CA GLY A 217 15.66 -18.38 -1.61
C GLY A 217 15.16 -18.63 -3.04
N LYS A 218 13.85 -18.50 -3.32
CA LYS A 218 13.26 -18.73 -4.65
C LYS A 218 13.00 -17.44 -5.43
N LEU A 219 13.27 -16.27 -4.86
CA LEU A 219 12.88 -14.98 -5.41
C LEU A 219 14.09 -14.19 -5.90
N THR A 220 13.97 -13.62 -7.09
CA THR A 220 14.84 -12.55 -7.60
C THR A 220 13.98 -11.38 -8.05
N GLY A 221 14.56 -10.19 -8.20
CA GLY A 221 13.77 -9.07 -8.75
C GLY A 221 14.51 -7.76 -8.82
N ASN A 222 13.94 -6.87 -9.64
CA ASN A 222 14.38 -5.50 -9.88
C ASN A 222 13.19 -4.59 -10.13
N ALA A 223 13.46 -3.30 -10.34
CA ALA A 223 12.46 -2.30 -10.68
C ALA A 223 12.92 -1.45 -11.85
N ILE A 224 12.00 -1.11 -12.71
CA ILE A 224 12.18 -0.10 -13.75
C ILE A 224 11.24 1.07 -13.43
N ARG A 225 11.79 2.23 -13.10
CA ARG A 225 10.98 3.46 -12.96
C ARG A 225 10.68 4.01 -14.35
N VAL A 226 9.45 4.42 -14.58
CA VAL A 226 8.97 4.95 -15.86
C VAL A 226 8.35 6.33 -15.68
N PRO A 227 8.32 7.17 -16.72
CA PRO A 227 7.80 8.54 -16.65
C PRO A 227 6.26 8.58 -16.67
N THR A 228 5.62 7.80 -15.81
CA THR A 228 4.16 7.84 -15.54
C THR A 228 3.92 8.32 -14.11
N PRO A 229 2.89 9.15 -13.87
CA PRO A 229 2.66 9.75 -12.55
C PRO A 229 2.11 8.76 -11.52
N ASN A 230 1.36 7.75 -11.95
CA ASN A 230 0.76 6.74 -11.08
C ASN A 230 0.47 5.47 -11.88
N VAL A 231 0.08 4.43 -11.18
CA VAL A 231 -0.14 3.05 -11.61
C VAL A 231 1.13 2.38 -12.10
N SER A 232 1.44 1.31 -11.45
CA SER A 232 2.59 0.45 -11.68
C SER A 232 2.15 -0.92 -12.16
N LEU A 233 3.07 -1.67 -12.77
CA LEU A 233 2.85 -3.02 -13.27
C LEU A 233 3.87 -3.97 -12.64
N ALA A 234 3.40 -5.02 -11.97
CA ALA A 234 4.24 -6.13 -11.56
C ALA A 234 4.20 -7.24 -12.62
N ILE A 235 5.37 -7.69 -13.04
CA ILE A 235 5.55 -8.82 -13.96
C ILE A 235 6.13 -9.96 -13.13
N LEU A 236 5.38 -11.05 -13.00
CA LEU A 236 5.73 -12.21 -12.20
C LEU A 236 6.05 -13.38 -13.13
N SER A 237 7.34 -13.64 -13.33
CA SER A 237 7.80 -14.79 -14.11
C SER A 237 8.07 -15.95 -13.17
N LEU A 238 7.22 -16.97 -13.22
CA LEU A 238 7.16 -18.09 -12.28
C LEU A 238 7.55 -19.41 -12.94
N ALA A 239 8.29 -20.22 -12.21
CA ALA A 239 8.47 -21.64 -12.49
C ALA A 239 7.65 -22.44 -11.46
N LEU A 240 6.78 -23.31 -11.92
CA LEU A 240 5.85 -24.10 -11.11
C LEU A 240 6.30 -25.58 -11.04
N ASP A 241 5.68 -26.35 -10.15
CA ASP A 241 5.93 -27.80 -10.07
C ASP A 241 5.41 -28.54 -11.29
N ASN A 242 4.22 -28.17 -11.77
CA ASN A 242 3.53 -28.82 -12.87
C ASN A 242 3.34 -27.89 -14.06
N GLU A 243 3.10 -28.47 -15.23
CA GLU A 243 2.68 -27.72 -16.41
C GLU A 243 1.27 -27.17 -16.20
N VAL A 244 1.01 -26.00 -16.75
CA VAL A 244 -0.29 -25.31 -16.68
C VAL A 244 -0.54 -24.53 -17.96
N THR A 245 -1.77 -24.52 -18.41
CA THR A 245 -2.20 -23.70 -19.57
C THR A 245 -2.61 -22.30 -19.15
N VAL A 246 -2.67 -21.39 -20.11
CA VAL A 246 -3.18 -20.01 -19.89
C VAL A 246 -4.62 -20.04 -19.38
N GLU A 247 -5.44 -20.92 -19.93
CA GLU A 247 -6.85 -21.10 -19.57
C GLU A 247 -7.00 -21.53 -18.11
N GLU A 248 -6.25 -22.55 -17.70
CA GLU A 248 -6.29 -23.10 -16.33
C GLU A 248 -5.87 -22.06 -15.29
N ILE A 249 -4.72 -21.40 -15.49
CA ILE A 249 -4.25 -20.41 -14.54
C ILE A 249 -5.16 -19.19 -14.48
N ASN A 250 -5.68 -18.72 -15.61
CA ASN A 250 -6.61 -17.59 -15.65
C ASN A 250 -7.95 -17.92 -15.00
N GLN A 251 -8.48 -19.13 -15.21
CA GLN A 251 -9.70 -19.58 -14.55
C GLN A 251 -9.54 -19.68 -13.05
N TYR A 252 -8.41 -20.22 -12.59
CA TYR A 252 -8.08 -20.29 -11.17
C TYR A 252 -8.00 -18.87 -10.56
N LEU A 253 -7.20 -17.99 -11.16
CA LEU A 253 -7.02 -16.61 -10.66
C LEU A 253 -8.31 -15.79 -10.69
N LYS A 254 -9.17 -16.01 -11.70
CA LYS A 254 -10.51 -15.44 -11.74
C LYS A 254 -11.37 -15.93 -10.56
N SER A 255 -11.33 -17.22 -10.25
CA SER A 255 -12.03 -17.76 -9.08
C SER A 255 -11.51 -17.16 -7.78
N ILE A 256 -10.21 -17.01 -7.64
CA ILE A 256 -9.57 -16.35 -6.48
C ILE A 256 -10.06 -14.91 -6.34
N ALA A 257 -10.07 -14.14 -7.41
CA ALA A 257 -10.49 -12.74 -7.40
C ALA A 257 -11.97 -12.55 -7.04
N PHE A 258 -12.85 -13.45 -7.46
CA PHE A 258 -14.30 -13.27 -7.27
C PHE A 258 -14.89 -14.08 -6.11
N HIS A 259 -14.31 -15.23 -5.76
CA HIS A 259 -14.96 -16.21 -4.88
C HIS A 259 -14.14 -16.58 -3.64
N SER A 260 -12.96 -15.98 -3.44
CA SER A 260 -12.12 -16.27 -2.28
C SER A 260 -12.09 -15.12 -1.25
N LYS A 261 -11.33 -15.32 -0.18
CA LYS A 261 -11.04 -14.27 0.80
C LYS A 261 -10.31 -13.06 0.19
N TYR A 262 -9.73 -13.21 -1.00
CA TYR A 262 -9.00 -12.15 -1.71
C TYR A 262 -9.87 -11.26 -2.59
N ARG A 263 -11.19 -11.46 -2.66
CA ARG A 263 -12.12 -10.73 -3.54
C ARG A 263 -12.12 -9.20 -3.37
N GLU A 264 -11.66 -8.69 -2.23
CA GLU A 264 -11.52 -7.25 -1.98
C GLU A 264 -10.07 -6.76 -2.17
N ILE A 265 -9.15 -7.67 -2.45
CA ILE A 265 -7.71 -7.43 -2.52
C ILE A 265 -7.20 -7.61 -3.95
N ILE A 266 -7.65 -8.65 -4.63
CA ILE A 266 -7.25 -8.99 -6.00
C ILE A 266 -8.40 -8.68 -6.96
N GLY A 267 -8.15 -7.81 -7.93
CA GLY A 267 -9.02 -7.61 -9.09
C GLY A 267 -8.61 -8.52 -10.26
N PHE A 268 -9.51 -8.67 -11.22
CA PHE A 268 -9.29 -9.45 -12.44
C PHE A 268 -9.94 -8.76 -13.62
N VAL A 269 -9.20 -8.59 -14.70
CA VAL A 269 -9.68 -7.97 -15.92
C VAL A 269 -9.41 -8.87 -17.12
N ASN A 270 -10.34 -8.86 -18.07
CA ASN A 270 -10.25 -9.60 -19.31
C ASN A 270 -10.61 -8.68 -20.49
N SER A 271 -9.68 -7.77 -20.80
CA SER A 271 -9.82 -6.84 -21.90
C SER A 271 -8.45 -6.61 -22.53
N SER A 272 -8.38 -6.53 -23.84
CA SER A 272 -7.16 -6.26 -24.60
C SER A 272 -6.86 -4.76 -24.78
N GLU A 273 -7.74 -3.89 -24.28
CA GLU A 273 -7.65 -2.43 -24.51
C GLU A 273 -7.15 -1.66 -23.28
N ILE A 274 -6.96 -2.35 -22.15
CA ILE A 274 -6.58 -1.70 -20.89
C ILE A 274 -5.15 -1.20 -20.89
N VAL A 275 -4.99 -0.05 -20.23
CA VAL A 275 -3.69 0.60 -20.00
C VAL A 275 -3.64 1.14 -18.56
N SER A 276 -2.49 1.67 -18.16
CA SER A 276 -2.27 2.13 -16.77
C SER A 276 -3.32 3.12 -16.25
N THR A 277 -3.82 4.03 -17.08
CA THR A 277 -4.79 5.06 -16.68
C THR A 277 -6.16 4.49 -16.30
N ASP A 278 -6.51 3.30 -16.76
CA ASP A 278 -7.77 2.63 -16.41
C ASP A 278 -7.79 2.15 -14.95
N PHE A 279 -6.64 2.14 -14.30
CA PHE A 279 -6.49 1.67 -12.92
C PHE A 279 -6.29 2.81 -11.92
N TYR A 280 -6.42 4.08 -12.32
CA TYR A 280 -6.40 5.20 -11.38
C TYR A 280 -7.54 5.07 -10.38
N SER A 281 -7.21 5.21 -9.09
CA SER A 281 -8.12 5.00 -7.97
C SER A 281 -8.68 3.58 -7.84
N SER A 282 -8.02 2.59 -8.45
CA SER A 282 -8.36 1.18 -8.25
C SER A 282 -8.21 0.81 -6.77
N PRO A 283 -9.25 0.25 -6.12
CA PRO A 283 -9.20 -0.10 -4.70
C PRO A 283 -8.48 -1.42 -4.42
N PHE A 284 -8.15 -2.17 -5.45
CA PHE A 284 -7.46 -3.45 -5.30
C PHE A 284 -5.97 -3.24 -5.01
N ALA A 285 -5.39 -4.16 -4.26
CA ALA A 285 -3.95 -4.21 -4.10
C ALA A 285 -3.25 -4.54 -5.43
N SER A 286 -3.92 -5.35 -6.25
CA SER A 286 -3.46 -5.74 -7.57
C SER A 286 -4.63 -6.16 -8.45
N VAL A 287 -4.53 -5.92 -9.77
CA VAL A 287 -5.49 -6.35 -10.78
C VAL A 287 -4.78 -7.22 -11.81
N ILE A 288 -5.18 -8.47 -11.92
CA ILE A 288 -4.60 -9.43 -12.86
C ILE A 288 -5.10 -9.14 -14.27
N ASP A 289 -4.17 -8.99 -15.21
CA ASP A 289 -4.43 -8.83 -16.63
C ASP A 289 -4.41 -10.21 -17.30
N SER A 290 -5.60 -10.79 -17.49
CA SER A 290 -5.71 -12.15 -18.02
C SER A 290 -5.35 -12.26 -19.51
N GLN A 291 -5.50 -11.18 -20.28
CA GLN A 291 -5.14 -11.17 -21.70
C GLN A 291 -3.62 -11.14 -21.93
N ALA A 292 -2.88 -10.65 -20.95
CA ALA A 292 -1.43 -10.61 -20.98
C ALA A 292 -0.76 -11.86 -20.39
N THR A 293 -1.52 -12.81 -19.83
CA THR A 293 -0.97 -14.03 -19.24
C THR A 293 -0.27 -14.90 -20.29
N ILE A 294 0.95 -15.32 -19.96
CA ILE A 294 1.74 -16.22 -20.81
C ILE A 294 2.01 -17.52 -20.05
N ALA A 295 1.83 -18.66 -20.70
CA ALA A 295 2.19 -19.97 -20.16
C ALA A 295 2.98 -20.78 -21.18
N SER A 296 4.01 -21.48 -20.73
CA SER A 296 4.80 -22.43 -21.53
C SER A 296 5.31 -23.54 -20.62
N LYS A 297 4.70 -24.71 -20.73
CA LYS A 297 4.94 -25.83 -19.83
C LYS A 297 4.70 -25.42 -18.36
N ASN A 298 5.71 -25.57 -17.50
CA ASN A 298 5.64 -25.17 -16.10
C ASN A 298 6.10 -23.72 -15.83
N ARG A 299 6.23 -22.90 -16.87
CA ARG A 299 6.56 -21.48 -16.73
C ARG A 299 5.38 -20.62 -17.09
N ILE A 300 5.06 -19.66 -16.21
CA ILE A 300 4.04 -18.66 -16.45
C ILE A 300 4.59 -17.27 -16.22
N THR A 301 4.04 -16.30 -16.92
CA THR A 301 4.25 -14.88 -16.66
C THR A 301 2.90 -14.21 -16.46
N LEU A 302 2.71 -13.61 -15.29
CA LEU A 302 1.52 -12.85 -14.94
C LEU A 302 1.83 -11.36 -14.96
N TYR A 303 0.88 -10.58 -15.43
CA TYR A 303 0.92 -9.12 -15.44
C TYR A 303 -0.14 -8.59 -14.49
N CYS A 304 0.27 -7.75 -13.56
CA CYS A 304 -0.55 -7.36 -12.42
C CYS A 304 -0.44 -5.85 -12.23
N TRP A 305 -1.50 -5.11 -12.60
CA TRP A 305 -1.61 -3.68 -12.43
C TRP A 305 -1.89 -3.31 -10.97
N TYR A 306 -1.32 -2.21 -10.49
CA TYR A 306 -1.63 -1.71 -9.16
C TYR A 306 -1.50 -0.18 -9.09
N ASP A 307 -2.52 0.46 -8.53
CA ASP A 307 -2.43 1.87 -8.14
C ASP A 307 -1.56 1.91 -6.87
N ASN A 308 -0.32 2.36 -7.05
CA ASN A 308 0.68 2.38 -5.97
C ASN A 308 0.39 3.42 -4.89
N GLU A 309 -0.59 4.29 -5.07
CA GLU A 309 -1.05 5.29 -4.11
C GLU A 309 -2.39 4.90 -3.50
N TYR A 310 -3.46 4.88 -4.28
CA TYR A 310 -4.82 4.62 -3.80
C TYR A 310 -5.01 3.17 -3.35
N GLY A 311 -4.63 2.20 -4.19
CA GLY A 311 -4.75 0.77 -3.89
C GLY A 311 -3.98 0.39 -2.62
N TYR A 312 -2.75 0.88 -2.49
CA TYR A 312 -1.95 0.67 -1.28
C TYR A 312 -2.57 1.33 -0.04
N SER A 313 -3.03 2.58 -0.16
CA SER A 313 -3.71 3.27 0.95
C SER A 313 -4.96 2.52 1.42
N LYS A 314 -5.70 1.88 0.50
CA LYS A 314 -6.83 1.00 0.83
C LYS A 314 -6.39 -0.20 1.67
N GLN A 315 -5.25 -0.83 1.35
CA GLN A 315 -4.71 -1.95 2.13
C GLN A 315 -4.28 -1.50 3.53
N VAL A 316 -3.66 -0.33 3.65
CA VAL A 316 -3.35 0.27 4.96
C VAL A 316 -4.60 0.47 5.80
N ILE A 317 -5.69 0.97 5.20
CA ILE A 317 -6.99 1.10 5.89
C ILE A 317 -7.53 -0.27 6.32
N GLY A 318 -7.44 -1.29 5.45
CA GLY A 318 -7.81 -2.67 5.79
C GLY A 318 -7.04 -3.21 6.99
N LEU A 319 -5.72 -3.04 6.98
CA LEU A 319 -4.86 -3.43 8.10
C LEU A 319 -5.19 -2.64 9.37
N THR A 320 -5.44 -1.33 9.25
CA THR A 320 -5.83 -0.50 10.40
C THR A 320 -7.13 -1.01 11.04
N LYS A 321 -8.12 -1.43 10.24
CA LYS A 321 -9.36 -2.05 10.75
C LYS A 321 -9.05 -3.33 11.53
N LYS A 322 -8.19 -4.18 11.00
CA LYS A 322 -7.77 -5.42 11.66
C LYS A 322 -7.12 -5.13 13.02
N VAL A 323 -6.17 -4.19 13.04
CA VAL A 323 -5.47 -3.74 14.26
C VAL A 323 -6.43 -3.12 15.28
N ALA A 324 -7.40 -2.36 14.81
CA ALA A 324 -8.44 -1.75 15.64
C ALA A 324 -9.55 -2.72 16.06
N LYS A 325 -9.49 -3.99 15.62
CA LYS A 325 -10.51 -5.03 15.86
C LYS A 325 -11.91 -4.61 15.42
N ILE A 326 -12.01 -3.85 14.33
CA ILE A 326 -13.28 -3.44 13.73
C ILE A 326 -13.79 -4.58 12.87
N GLU A 327 -14.83 -5.24 13.35
CA GLU A 327 -15.55 -6.25 12.59
C GLU A 327 -16.64 -5.58 11.74
N LEU A 328 -16.55 -5.79 10.43
CA LEU A 328 -17.60 -5.35 9.51
C LEU A 328 -18.63 -6.45 9.36
N PRO A 329 -19.93 -6.10 9.22
CA PRO A 329 -20.94 -7.06 8.83
C PRO A 329 -20.50 -7.72 7.50
N ARG A 330 -20.24 -9.00 7.52
CA ARG A 330 -19.97 -9.75 6.29
C ARG A 330 -21.31 -10.05 5.63
N LEU A 331 -21.45 -9.74 4.36
CA LEU A 331 -22.51 -10.33 3.56
C LEU A 331 -22.37 -11.85 3.67
N PRO A 332 -23.48 -12.61 3.80
CA PRO A 332 -23.42 -14.04 3.84
C PRO A 332 -22.58 -14.53 2.66
N ASN A 333 -21.63 -15.41 2.90
CA ASN A 333 -20.99 -16.11 1.79
C ASN A 333 -22.12 -16.78 0.99
N PRO A 334 -22.09 -16.73 -0.36
CA PRO A 334 -22.97 -17.57 -1.12
C PRO A 334 -22.76 -18.98 -0.61
N VAL A 335 -23.81 -19.55 -0.06
CA VAL A 335 -23.81 -20.86 0.59
C VAL A 335 -23.08 -21.82 -0.32
N ASN A 336 -22.04 -22.47 0.18
CA ASN A 336 -21.52 -23.68 -0.43
C ASN A 336 -22.72 -24.61 -0.55
N LYS A 337 -23.31 -24.69 -1.75
CA LYS A 337 -24.22 -25.77 -2.08
C LYS A 337 -23.35 -27.03 -2.09
N ALA A 338 -23.52 -27.82 -1.03
CA ALA A 338 -22.97 -29.14 -0.94
C ALA A 338 -23.36 -29.99 -2.19
#